data_5221259c1473d3af48225275397d86aa
#
_entry.id   5221259c1473d3af48225275397d86aa
#
_cell.length_a   1.000
_cell.length_b   1.000
_cell.length_c   1.000
_cell.angle_alpha   90.00
_cell.angle_beta   90.00
_cell.angle_gamma   90.00
#
_symmetry.space_group_name_H-M   'P 1'
#
loop_
_entity.id
_entity.type
_entity.pdbx_description
1 polymer ?
#
loop_
_entity_poly.entity_id
_entity_poly.type
_entity_poly.pdbx_seq_one_letter_code
_entity_poly.pdbx_strand_id
1 'polypeptide(L)'
;MTLEDVGERAARPEDLSRFVVERLNAGDVEGLVALYEPDAVLALPDGGVASGRDEIRRAYAALVADRPVFTPGEQQPTLVSGDLALTSVRLPGGGVTVEVARRQQDGTWLWVIDQPALPA
;
A
#
# COMPACT_ATOMS: atom_id res chain seq x y z
N MET A 1 -20.65 0.47 -9.06
CA MET A 1 -19.30 -0.11 -9.23
C MET A 1 -19.10 -1.25 -8.25
N THR A 2 -18.66 -2.37 -8.73
CA THR A 2 -18.40 -3.54 -7.90
C THR A 2 -16.93 -3.56 -7.47
N LEU A 3 -16.60 -4.47 -6.52
CA LEU A 3 -15.21 -4.57 -6.05
C LEU A 3 -14.26 -5.05 -7.16
N GLU A 4 -14.77 -5.77 -8.16
CA GLU A 4 -13.95 -6.20 -9.29
C GLU A 4 -13.45 -5.02 -10.12
N ASP A 5 -14.15 -3.88 -10.08
CA ASP A 5 -13.78 -2.70 -10.87
C ASP A 5 -12.56 -1.97 -10.29
N VAL A 6 -12.16 -2.26 -9.05
CA VAL A 6 -10.99 -1.64 -8.43
C VAL A 6 -9.76 -2.55 -8.49
N GLY A 7 -9.87 -3.67 -9.22
CA GLY A 7 -8.76 -4.56 -9.46
C GLY A 7 -8.72 -5.77 -8.54
N GLU A 8 -7.65 -6.51 -8.66
CA GLU A 8 -7.46 -7.76 -7.93
C GLU A 8 -7.26 -7.48 -6.44
N ARG A 9 -7.77 -8.39 -5.60
CA ARG A 9 -7.63 -8.29 -4.15
C ARG A 9 -6.48 -9.16 -3.67
N ALA A 10 -5.83 -8.73 -2.59
CA ALA A 10 -4.66 -9.42 -2.06
C ALA A 10 -5.07 -10.68 -1.31
N ALA A 11 -4.72 -11.85 -1.87
CA ALA A 11 -4.95 -13.14 -1.22
C ALA A 11 -3.94 -13.38 -0.09
N ARG A 12 -2.77 -12.72 -0.16
CA ARG A 12 -1.71 -12.79 0.84
C ARG A 12 -1.24 -11.38 1.18
N PRO A 13 -0.75 -11.13 2.41
CA PRO A 13 -0.33 -9.77 2.77
C PRO A 13 0.74 -9.18 1.83
N GLU A 14 1.70 -9.99 1.41
CA GLU A 14 2.79 -9.53 0.54
C GLU A 14 2.33 -9.16 -0.86
N ASP A 15 1.13 -9.55 -1.28
CA ASP A 15 0.59 -9.15 -2.58
C ASP A 15 0.32 -7.64 -2.64
N LEU A 16 0.09 -7.00 -1.48
CA LEU A 16 -0.24 -5.59 -1.42
C LEU A 16 0.86 -4.71 -2.02
N SER A 17 2.13 -4.98 -1.70
CA SER A 17 3.21 -4.14 -2.21
C SER A 17 3.39 -4.30 -3.73
N ARG A 18 3.15 -5.50 -4.26
CA ARG A 18 3.18 -5.73 -5.70
C ARG A 18 2.08 -4.92 -6.39
N PHE A 19 0.88 -4.93 -5.83
CA PHE A 19 -0.25 -4.18 -6.37
C PHE A 19 0.02 -2.67 -6.34
N VAL A 20 0.68 -2.17 -5.28
CA VAL A 20 1.01 -0.74 -5.20
C VAL A 20 1.87 -0.32 -6.38
N VAL A 21 2.95 -1.07 -6.66
CA VAL A 21 3.83 -0.72 -7.78
C VAL A 21 3.07 -0.77 -9.10
N GLU A 22 2.30 -1.84 -9.34
CA GLU A 22 1.53 -1.97 -10.58
C GLU A 22 0.54 -0.83 -10.74
N ARG A 23 -0.17 -0.48 -9.69
CA ARG A 23 -1.22 0.55 -9.74
C ARG A 23 -0.65 1.96 -9.78
N LEU A 24 0.49 2.20 -9.12
CA LEU A 24 1.20 3.46 -9.25
C LEU A 24 1.63 3.69 -10.70
N ASN A 25 2.23 2.68 -11.32
CA ASN A 25 2.71 2.79 -12.69
C ASN A 25 1.57 2.92 -13.70
N ALA A 26 0.38 2.43 -13.35
CA ALA A 26 -0.82 2.57 -14.17
C ALA A 26 -1.57 3.89 -13.91
N GLY A 27 -1.18 4.66 -12.89
CA GLY A 27 -1.91 5.85 -12.48
C GLY A 27 -3.29 5.57 -11.91
N ASP A 28 -3.48 4.37 -11.34
CA ASP A 28 -4.78 3.89 -10.88
C ASP A 28 -5.00 4.27 -9.42
N VAL A 29 -5.43 5.52 -9.19
CA VAL A 29 -5.62 6.05 -7.84
C VAL A 29 -6.67 5.25 -7.06
N GLU A 30 -7.81 4.93 -7.69
CA GLU A 30 -8.87 4.19 -6.98
C GLU A 30 -8.43 2.78 -6.63
N GLY A 31 -7.65 2.13 -7.49
CA GLY A 31 -7.05 0.84 -7.18
C GLY A 31 -6.07 0.90 -6.02
N LEU A 32 -5.32 1.99 -5.91
CA LEU A 32 -4.40 2.21 -4.78
C LEU A 32 -5.17 2.39 -3.47
N VAL A 33 -6.21 3.23 -3.49
CA VAL A 33 -7.04 3.47 -2.29
C VAL A 33 -7.71 2.17 -1.82
N ALA A 34 -8.10 1.31 -2.74
CA ALA A 34 -8.75 0.04 -2.43
C ALA A 34 -7.85 -0.94 -1.68
N LEU A 35 -6.53 -0.69 -1.60
CA LEU A 35 -5.59 -1.52 -0.84
C LEU A 35 -5.59 -1.20 0.66
N TYR A 36 -6.30 -0.17 1.09
CA TYR A 36 -6.30 0.32 2.47
C TYR A 36 -7.66 0.16 3.12
N GLU A 37 -7.65 -0.10 4.43
CA GLU A 37 -8.88 -0.04 5.22
C GLU A 37 -9.43 1.39 5.25
N PRO A 38 -10.75 1.57 5.51
CA PRO A 38 -11.36 2.91 5.51
C PRO A 38 -10.67 3.92 6.42
N ASP A 39 -10.13 3.47 7.56
CA ASP A 39 -9.48 4.34 8.54
C ASP A 39 -7.96 4.20 8.55
N ALA A 40 -7.38 3.65 7.48
CA ALA A 40 -5.95 3.43 7.41
C ALA A 40 -5.17 4.75 7.48
N VAL A 41 -3.90 4.65 7.91
CA VAL A 41 -3.00 5.80 7.95
C VAL A 41 -1.78 5.53 7.07
N LEU A 42 -1.37 6.57 6.36
CA LEU A 42 -0.23 6.53 5.43
C LEU A 42 0.71 7.67 5.78
N ALA A 43 1.96 7.35 6.10
CA ALA A 43 2.96 8.37 6.36
C ALA A 43 3.36 9.06 5.05
N LEU A 44 3.51 10.39 5.10
CA LEU A 44 3.84 11.21 3.94
C LEU A 44 5.31 11.65 4.00
N PRO A 45 5.93 11.95 2.83
CA PRO A 45 7.35 12.32 2.80
C PRO A 45 7.69 13.57 3.59
N ASP A 46 6.73 14.48 3.78
CA ASP A 46 6.94 15.74 4.50
C ASP A 46 6.83 15.58 6.02
N GLY A 47 6.65 14.36 6.51
CA GLY A 47 6.46 14.08 7.93
C GLY A 47 5.01 14.13 8.39
N GLY A 48 4.09 14.46 7.48
CA GLY A 48 2.66 14.42 7.77
C GLY A 48 2.08 13.02 7.65
N VAL A 49 0.78 12.92 7.85
CA VAL A 49 0.04 11.65 7.78
C VAL A 49 -1.26 11.87 7.01
N ALA A 50 -1.54 10.96 6.08
CA ALA A 50 -2.84 10.88 5.44
C ALA A 50 -3.67 9.88 6.24
N SER A 51 -4.79 10.33 6.81
CA SER A 51 -5.68 9.49 7.61
C SER A 51 -6.99 9.29 6.86
N GLY A 52 -7.35 8.04 6.63
CA GLY A 52 -8.57 7.68 5.92
C GLY A 52 -8.42 7.74 4.41
N ARG A 53 -9.35 7.09 3.73
CA ARG A 53 -9.26 6.91 2.28
C ARG A 53 -9.27 8.21 1.49
N ASP A 54 -10.00 9.24 1.94
CA ASP A 54 -10.06 10.50 1.20
C ASP A 54 -8.70 11.21 1.19
N GLU A 55 -8.02 11.24 2.34
CA GLU A 55 -6.67 11.83 2.40
C GLU A 55 -5.66 11.00 1.64
N ILE A 56 -5.76 9.67 1.73
CA ILE A 56 -4.89 8.76 0.98
C ILE A 56 -5.10 8.96 -0.53
N ARG A 57 -6.35 9.12 -0.96
CA ARG A 57 -6.66 9.39 -2.37
C ARG A 57 -5.98 10.67 -2.85
N ARG A 58 -6.05 11.74 -2.06
CA ARG A 58 -5.40 13.01 -2.43
C ARG A 58 -3.89 12.86 -2.51
N ALA A 59 -3.29 12.10 -1.60
CA ALA A 59 -1.84 11.87 -1.61
C ALA A 59 -1.42 11.12 -2.88
N TYR A 60 -2.13 10.06 -3.23
CA TYR A 60 -1.81 9.30 -4.43
C TYR A 60 -2.11 10.07 -5.72
N ALA A 61 -3.19 10.85 -5.75
CA ALA A 61 -3.49 11.67 -6.91
C ALA A 61 -2.36 12.66 -7.21
N ALA A 62 -1.79 13.28 -6.16
CA ALA A 62 -0.65 14.16 -6.32
C ALA A 62 0.59 13.40 -6.81
N LEU A 63 0.83 12.21 -6.28
CA LEU A 63 2.00 11.41 -6.65
C LEU A 63 1.95 10.96 -8.11
N VAL A 64 0.80 10.48 -8.58
CA VAL A 64 0.70 9.95 -9.95
C VAL A 64 0.58 11.05 -10.99
N ALA A 65 0.33 12.31 -10.58
CA ALA A 65 0.18 13.42 -11.52
C ALA A 65 1.42 13.62 -12.39
N ASP A 66 2.60 13.36 -11.84
CA ASP A 66 3.87 13.51 -12.55
C ASP A 66 4.27 12.25 -13.34
N ARG A 67 3.42 11.23 -13.32
CA ARG A 67 3.62 9.95 -14.00
C ARG A 67 4.98 9.32 -13.69
N PRO A 68 5.36 9.19 -12.40
CA PRO A 68 6.62 8.55 -12.06
C PRO A 68 6.57 7.07 -12.40
N VAL A 69 7.76 6.47 -12.64
CA VAL A 69 7.88 5.04 -12.85
C VAL A 69 8.54 4.44 -11.63
N PHE A 70 7.90 3.45 -11.03
CA PHE A 70 8.42 2.77 -9.85
C PHE A 70 8.92 1.39 -10.23
N THR A 71 10.05 1.00 -9.63
CA THR A 71 10.63 -0.32 -9.79
C THR A 71 10.33 -1.12 -8.53
N PRO A 72 9.88 -2.39 -8.66
CA PRO A 72 9.65 -3.23 -7.49
C PRO A 72 10.92 -3.38 -6.66
N GLY A 73 10.76 -3.32 -5.34
CA GLY A 73 11.85 -3.61 -4.43
C GLY A 73 11.92 -5.11 -4.09
N GLU A 74 12.71 -5.43 -3.08
CA GLU A 74 12.87 -6.81 -2.61
C GLU A 74 11.94 -7.07 -1.44
N GLN A 75 10.97 -7.95 -1.64
CA GLN A 75 10.01 -8.33 -0.61
C GLN A 75 10.74 -9.03 0.54
N GLN A 76 10.56 -8.52 1.75
CA GLN A 76 11.13 -9.13 2.95
C GLN A 76 10.15 -10.15 3.52
N PRO A 77 10.63 -11.06 4.40
CA PRO A 77 9.74 -12.06 5.01
C PRO A 77 8.58 -11.40 5.74
N THR A 78 7.38 -11.95 5.56
CA THR A 78 6.16 -11.48 6.22
C THR A 78 6.04 -12.14 7.59
N LEU A 79 5.69 -11.34 8.61
CA LEU A 79 5.33 -11.85 9.93
C LEU A 79 3.82 -11.80 10.08
N VAL A 80 3.22 -12.93 10.47
CA VAL A 80 1.77 -13.02 10.63
C VAL A 80 1.44 -13.37 12.07
N SER A 81 0.51 -12.62 12.66
CA SER A 81 -0.02 -12.88 13.99
C SER A 81 -1.54 -12.77 13.93
N GLY A 82 -2.23 -13.92 13.88
CA GLY A 82 -3.69 -13.93 13.74
C GLY A 82 -4.13 -13.25 12.45
N ASP A 83 -4.94 -12.22 12.59
CA ASP A 83 -5.45 -11.46 11.44
C ASP A 83 -4.57 -10.27 11.07
N LEU A 84 -3.41 -10.11 11.70
CA LEU A 84 -2.47 -9.03 11.40
C LEU A 84 -1.22 -9.59 10.75
N ALA A 85 -0.63 -8.79 9.86
CA ALA A 85 0.64 -9.12 9.22
C ALA A 85 1.52 -7.88 9.15
N LEU A 86 2.82 -8.06 9.40
CA LEU A 86 3.82 -7.03 9.18
C LEU A 86 4.55 -7.37 7.90
N THR A 87 4.52 -6.43 6.94
CA THR A 87 5.21 -6.58 5.67
C THR A 87 6.28 -5.51 5.52
N SER A 88 7.26 -5.77 4.67
CA SER A 88 8.37 -4.84 4.44
C SER A 88 8.98 -5.12 3.08
N VAL A 89 9.44 -4.08 2.42
CA VAL A 89 10.13 -4.17 1.13
C VAL A 89 11.41 -3.36 1.23
N ARG A 90 12.53 -3.95 0.78
CA ARG A 90 13.78 -3.21 0.63
C ARG A 90 13.72 -2.45 -0.68
N LEU A 91 13.84 -1.13 -0.60
CA LEU A 91 13.71 -0.26 -1.78
C LEU A 91 14.97 -0.28 -2.64
N PRO A 92 14.83 -0.18 -3.98
CA PRO A 92 15.99 -0.22 -4.88
C PRO A 92 17.03 0.86 -4.60
N GLY A 93 16.59 2.04 -4.18
CA GLY A 93 17.49 3.18 -3.89
C GLY A 93 18.00 3.22 -2.47
N GLY A 94 17.68 2.20 -1.65
CA GLY A 94 17.99 2.18 -0.23
C GLY A 94 16.78 2.49 0.63
N GLY A 95 16.82 2.05 1.89
CA GLY A 95 15.70 2.19 2.79
C GLY A 95 14.72 1.03 2.66
N VAL A 96 13.72 1.05 3.51
CA VAL A 96 12.71 0.00 3.56
C VAL A 96 11.33 0.60 3.74
N THR A 97 10.31 -0.13 3.29
CA THR A 97 8.92 0.11 3.69
C THR A 97 8.60 -0.73 4.91
N VAL A 98 7.61 -0.31 5.69
CA VAL A 98 7.06 -1.12 6.77
C VAL A 98 5.55 -0.90 6.80
N GLU A 99 4.79 -1.98 6.74
CA GLU A 99 3.33 -1.88 6.73
C GLU A 99 2.71 -2.91 7.68
N VAL A 100 1.52 -2.57 8.19
CA VAL A 100 0.67 -3.52 8.91
C VAL A 100 -0.59 -3.74 8.09
N ALA A 101 -0.88 -5.00 7.79
CA ALA A 101 -2.08 -5.39 7.06
C ALA A 101 -3.01 -6.18 7.99
N ARG A 102 -4.31 -6.13 7.70
CA ARG A 102 -5.31 -6.90 8.43
C ARG A 102 -6.08 -7.78 7.45
N ARG A 103 -6.27 -9.05 7.84
CA ARG A 103 -7.11 -9.96 7.07
C ARG A 103 -8.57 -9.57 7.24
N GLN A 104 -9.27 -9.45 6.11
CA GLN A 104 -10.68 -9.08 6.06
C GLN A 104 -11.55 -10.34 6.15
N GLN A 105 -12.87 -10.15 6.29
CA GLN A 105 -13.80 -11.28 6.41
C GLN A 105 -13.77 -12.21 5.21
N ASP A 106 -13.49 -11.68 4.04
CA ASP A 106 -13.42 -12.49 2.81
C ASP A 106 -12.08 -13.19 2.63
N GLY A 107 -11.17 -13.07 3.61
CA GLY A 107 -9.85 -13.70 3.57
C GLY A 107 -8.79 -12.90 2.83
N THR A 108 -9.14 -11.77 2.24
CA THR A 108 -8.17 -10.89 1.60
C THR A 108 -7.58 -9.91 2.62
N TRP A 109 -6.49 -9.24 2.24
CA TRP A 109 -5.75 -8.37 3.14
C TRP A 109 -5.84 -6.92 2.69
N LEU A 110 -5.94 -6.00 3.65
CA LEU A 110 -5.87 -4.55 3.41
C LEU A 110 -4.87 -3.95 4.39
N TRP A 111 -4.20 -2.88 3.97
CA TRP A 111 -3.29 -2.16 4.85
C TRP A 111 -4.06 -1.30 5.86
N VAL A 112 -3.54 -1.29 7.08
CA VAL A 112 -4.03 -0.49 8.21
C VAL A 112 -3.08 0.67 8.47
N ILE A 113 -1.77 0.42 8.43
CA ILE A 113 -0.71 1.41 8.66
C ILE A 113 0.33 1.20 7.58
N ASP A 114 0.74 2.29 6.94
CA ASP A 114 1.72 2.23 5.86
C ASP A 114 2.80 3.29 6.07
N GLN A 115 4.02 2.83 6.26
CA GLN A 115 5.21 3.67 6.30
C GLN A 115 6.04 3.35 5.05
N PRO A 116 5.87 4.15 3.95
CA PRO A 116 6.41 3.75 2.64
C PRO A 116 7.90 3.99 2.47
N ALA A 117 8.57 4.67 3.41
CA ALA A 117 10.00 4.86 3.28
C ALA A 117 10.63 5.18 4.62
N LEU A 118 11.48 4.28 5.11
CA LEU A 118 12.34 4.51 6.26
C LEU A 118 13.80 4.38 5.81
N PRO A 119 14.72 5.17 6.39
CA PRO A 119 16.13 5.03 6.05
C PRO A 119 16.66 3.64 6.39
N ALA A 120 17.63 3.20 5.62
CA ALA A 120 18.32 1.93 5.88
C ALA A 120 19.22 2.06 7.10
#